data_a7242385c9d856eae64418aa0aef28e7
#
_entry.id   a7242385c9d856eae64418aa0aef28e7
#
_cell.length_a   1.000
_cell.length_b   1.000
_cell.length_c   1.000
_cell.angle_alpha   90.00
_cell.angle_beta   90.00
_cell.angle_gamma   90.00
#
_symmetry.space_group_name_H-M   'P 1'
#
loop_
_entity.id
_entity.type
_entity.pdbx_description
1 polymer ?
#
loop_
_entity_poly.entity_id
_entity_poly.type
_entity_poly.pdbx_seq_one_letter_code
_entity_poly.pdbx_strand_id
1 'polypeptide(L)'
;KDITYVKNVTAAYSRKLNDIIARSNGRYCRASLGRSNYTFEPNLDKTFSRGFTHYFADGRSADMSSPLTPKAIGQYVGTVKSINRNDITVAGTAAFSNGDGLCFFNGNDELQGFRVNRAQGNTIFPQRMPSGLSRGQALYRNSDQAFEKLLTGKSAERKINITMSLKESAPGNI
;
A
#
# COMPACT_ATOMS: atom_id res chain seq x y z
N LYS A 1 -2.39 15.56 4.58
CA LYS A 1 -1.93 14.27 4.04
C LYS A 1 -3.06 13.27 4.16
N ASP A 2 -3.09 12.30 3.25
CA ASP A 2 -4.09 11.25 3.22
C ASP A 2 -3.97 10.34 4.45
N ILE A 3 -5.10 10.07 5.12
CA ILE A 3 -5.15 9.26 6.33
C ILE A 3 -4.83 7.78 6.03
N THR A 4 -5.19 7.29 4.84
CA THR A 4 -4.90 5.92 4.42
C THR A 4 -3.40 5.70 4.25
N TYR A 5 -2.69 6.68 3.68
CA TYR A 5 -1.24 6.68 3.61
C TYR A 5 -0.59 6.61 5.00
N VAL A 6 -1.03 7.48 5.93
CA VAL A 6 -0.49 7.49 7.30
C VAL A 6 -0.73 6.17 7.99
N LYS A 7 -1.95 5.61 7.90
CA LYS A 7 -2.29 4.31 8.49
C LYS A 7 -1.42 3.19 7.95
N ASN A 8 -1.26 3.09 6.63
CA ASN A 8 -0.47 2.06 5.97
C ASN A 8 1.02 2.13 6.35
N VAL A 9 1.62 3.31 6.24
CA VAL A 9 3.05 3.51 6.58
C VAL A 9 3.30 3.24 8.06
N THR A 10 2.46 3.77 8.95
CA THR A 10 2.60 3.51 10.39
C THR A 10 2.48 2.03 10.72
N ALA A 11 1.56 1.30 10.09
CA ALA A 11 1.42 -0.14 10.26
C ALA A 11 2.67 -0.90 9.80
N ALA A 12 3.23 -0.54 8.64
CA ALA A 12 4.45 -1.16 8.11
C ALA A 12 5.64 -1.00 9.07
N TYR A 13 5.90 0.24 9.52
CA TYR A 13 6.97 0.50 10.49
C TYR A 13 6.71 -0.18 11.84
N SER A 14 5.48 -0.15 12.34
CA SER A 14 5.13 -0.79 13.62
C SER A 14 5.38 -2.30 13.59
N ARG A 15 5.01 -2.97 12.48
CA ARG A 15 5.30 -4.41 12.31
C ARG A 15 6.80 -4.67 12.25
N LYS A 16 7.53 -3.92 11.46
CA LYS A 16 8.99 -4.08 11.34
C LYS A 16 9.70 -3.90 12.68
N LEU A 17 9.28 -2.91 13.47
CA LEU A 17 9.80 -2.70 14.82
C LEU A 17 9.46 -3.87 15.76
N ASN A 18 8.24 -4.40 15.70
CA ASN A 18 7.87 -5.58 16.49
C ASN A 18 8.75 -6.79 16.14
N ASP A 19 9.02 -7.03 14.86
CA ASP A 19 9.88 -8.13 14.41
C ASP A 19 11.32 -7.97 14.92
N ILE A 20 11.86 -6.76 14.87
CA ILE A 20 13.21 -6.45 15.38
C ILE A 20 13.26 -6.68 16.90
N ILE A 21 12.26 -6.20 17.64
CA ILE A 21 12.18 -6.37 19.09
C ILE A 21 12.09 -7.86 19.45
N ALA A 22 11.21 -8.60 18.77
CA ALA A 22 11.04 -10.04 19.01
C ALA A 22 12.35 -10.84 18.81
N ARG A 23 13.17 -10.43 17.82
CA ARG A 23 14.46 -11.09 17.53
C ARG A 23 15.62 -10.58 18.40
N SER A 24 15.40 -9.57 19.22
CA SER A 24 16.47 -8.89 19.97
C SER A 24 16.90 -9.62 21.24
N ASN A 25 16.23 -10.76 21.61
CA ASN A 25 16.47 -11.49 22.85
C ASN A 25 16.40 -10.58 24.10
N GLY A 26 15.41 -9.68 24.16
CA GLY A 26 15.23 -8.75 25.27
C GLY A 26 16.12 -7.51 25.25
N ARG A 27 17.01 -7.35 24.24
CA ARG A 27 17.88 -6.18 24.13
C ARG A 27 17.10 -4.90 23.86
N TYR A 28 15.96 -4.98 23.19
CA TYR A 28 15.09 -3.85 22.87
C TYR A 28 13.66 -4.12 23.34
N CYS A 29 12.99 -3.08 23.78
CA CYS A 29 11.57 -3.09 24.11
C CYS A 29 10.89 -1.81 23.59
N ARG A 30 9.55 -1.83 23.53
CA ARG A 30 8.80 -0.60 23.24
C ARG A 30 8.78 0.32 24.45
N ALA A 31 9.05 1.58 24.24
CA ALA A 31 8.91 2.62 25.27
C ALA A 31 7.42 2.92 25.59
N SER A 32 6.52 2.70 24.64
CA SER A 32 5.10 3.00 24.79
C SER A 32 4.30 1.76 25.19
N LEU A 33 3.35 1.91 26.11
CA LEU A 33 2.40 0.87 26.50
C LEU A 33 1.38 0.59 25.39
N GLY A 34 0.84 -0.63 25.39
CA GLY A 34 -0.20 -1.07 24.47
C GLY A 34 0.32 -1.65 23.16
N ARG A 35 -0.60 -2.29 22.44
CA ARG A 35 -0.35 -2.94 21.15
C ARG A 35 -1.31 -2.43 20.10
N SER A 36 -0.80 -2.22 18.90
CA SER A 36 -1.61 -1.91 17.72
C SER A 36 -1.89 -3.19 16.96
N ASN A 37 -3.16 -3.48 16.73
CA ASN A 37 -3.63 -4.61 15.93
C ASN A 37 -4.11 -4.07 14.59
N TYR A 38 -3.74 -4.75 13.51
CA TYR A 38 -4.10 -4.41 12.14
C TYR A 38 -4.81 -5.61 11.49
N THR A 39 -5.94 -5.36 10.81
CA THR A 39 -6.67 -6.38 10.06
C THR A 39 -6.29 -6.40 8.58
N PHE A 40 -5.22 -5.72 8.21
CA PHE A 40 -4.67 -5.66 6.86
C PHE A 40 -3.17 -5.92 6.87
N GLU A 41 -2.65 -6.36 5.73
CA GLU A 41 -1.22 -6.46 5.48
C GLU A 41 -0.72 -5.14 4.90
N PRO A 42 0.19 -4.42 5.59
CA PRO A 42 0.73 -3.17 5.05
C PRO A 42 1.50 -3.41 3.76
N ASN A 43 1.24 -2.57 2.77
CA ASN A 43 1.96 -2.59 1.50
C ASN A 43 2.21 -1.15 1.05
N LEU A 44 3.47 -0.73 1.09
CA LEU A 44 3.84 0.66 0.81
C LEU A 44 3.66 1.06 -0.65
N ASP A 45 3.68 0.10 -1.59
CA ASP A 45 3.43 0.36 -3.01
C ASP A 45 1.96 0.69 -3.32
N LYS A 46 1.03 0.25 -2.45
CA LYS A 46 -0.41 0.41 -2.66
C LYS A 46 -0.98 1.77 -2.24
N THR A 47 -0.17 2.61 -1.62
CA THR A 47 -0.49 4.01 -1.33
C THR A 47 0.43 4.92 -2.15
N PHE A 48 0.53 6.20 -1.81
CA PHE A 48 1.39 7.10 -2.58
C PHE A 48 2.84 6.60 -2.61
N SER A 49 3.30 6.17 -3.78
CA SER A 49 4.67 5.73 -4.02
C SER A 49 5.18 6.20 -5.39
N ARG A 50 6.45 6.60 -5.45
CA ARG A 50 7.20 6.90 -6.67
C ARG A 50 8.41 5.98 -6.83
N GLY A 51 8.39 4.86 -6.13
CA GLY A 51 9.51 3.97 -5.94
C GLY A 51 10.21 4.21 -4.58
N PHE A 52 11.09 3.31 -4.22
CA PHE A 52 11.86 3.35 -2.98
C PHE A 52 13.34 3.51 -3.29
N THR A 53 14.02 4.23 -2.40
CA THR A 53 15.48 4.37 -2.44
C THR A 53 16.02 4.16 -1.05
N HIS A 54 17.29 3.80 -0.94
CA HIS A 54 18.00 3.76 0.35
C HIS A 54 18.42 5.16 0.83
N TYR A 55 18.11 6.19 0.04
CA TYR A 55 18.51 7.57 0.28
C TYR A 55 20.04 7.64 0.50
N PHE A 56 20.49 8.07 1.68
CA PHE A 56 21.90 8.12 2.03
C PHE A 56 22.38 6.98 2.93
N ALA A 57 21.54 5.95 3.18
CA ALA A 57 21.88 4.87 4.11
C ALA A 57 23.14 4.07 3.69
N ASP A 58 23.31 3.89 2.39
CA ASP A 58 24.45 3.15 1.81
C ASP A 58 25.46 4.08 1.11
N GLY A 59 25.41 5.40 1.40
CA GLY A 59 26.23 6.41 0.76
C GLY A 59 25.48 7.22 -0.31
N ARG A 60 26.22 8.03 -1.07
CA ARG A 60 25.65 8.84 -2.15
C ARG A 60 25.25 7.98 -3.34
N SER A 61 24.00 8.13 -3.80
CA SER A 61 23.46 7.51 -5.00
C SER A 61 22.85 8.54 -5.92
N ALA A 62 23.01 8.36 -7.25
CA ALA A 62 22.35 9.18 -8.25
C ALA A 62 20.84 8.91 -8.33
N ASP A 63 20.39 7.71 -7.92
CA ASP A 63 19.01 7.24 -8.06
C ASP A 63 18.10 7.60 -6.87
N MET A 64 18.41 8.69 -6.15
CA MET A 64 17.63 9.10 -4.98
C MET A 64 16.32 9.79 -5.30
N SER A 65 16.11 10.22 -6.55
CA SER A 65 14.93 10.96 -6.96
C SER A 65 14.17 10.24 -8.07
N SER A 66 12.89 10.57 -8.20
CA SER A 66 12.07 10.16 -9.34
C SER A 66 11.93 11.35 -10.30
N PRO A 67 12.83 11.51 -11.30
CA PRO A 67 12.87 12.68 -12.14
C PRO A 67 11.72 12.72 -13.17
N LEU A 68 11.15 11.55 -13.52
CA LEU A 68 10.15 11.44 -14.57
C LEU A 68 8.78 12.02 -14.19
N THR A 69 8.40 11.93 -12.91
CA THR A 69 7.07 12.39 -12.48
C THR A 69 6.99 12.72 -10.99
N PRO A 70 6.29 13.80 -10.60
CA PRO A 70 5.94 14.07 -9.22
C PRO A 70 4.73 13.26 -8.74
N LYS A 71 4.00 12.58 -9.65
CA LYS A 71 2.80 11.80 -9.36
C LYS A 71 3.15 10.42 -8.80
N ALA A 72 2.20 9.82 -8.08
CA ALA A 72 2.33 8.44 -7.65
C ALA A 72 2.31 7.49 -8.86
N ILE A 73 3.28 6.60 -8.91
CA ILE A 73 3.36 5.50 -9.89
C ILE A 73 2.64 4.28 -9.31
N GLY A 74 2.88 3.99 -8.03
CA GLY A 74 2.26 2.87 -7.32
C GLY A 74 2.91 1.52 -7.62
N GLN A 75 2.14 0.46 -7.49
CA GLN A 75 2.58 -0.92 -7.59
C GLN A 75 2.65 -1.39 -9.05
N TYR A 76 3.76 -1.99 -9.48
CA TYR A 76 3.81 -2.73 -10.74
C TYR A 76 2.81 -3.90 -10.71
N VAL A 77 1.97 -4.03 -11.74
CA VAL A 77 0.91 -5.04 -11.81
C VAL A 77 1.01 -5.97 -13.02
N GLY A 78 1.95 -5.75 -13.89
CA GLY A 78 2.20 -6.60 -15.05
C GLY A 78 2.48 -5.81 -16.33
N THR A 79 2.46 -6.49 -17.45
CA THR A 79 2.64 -5.90 -18.79
C THR A 79 1.38 -6.10 -19.64
N VAL A 80 1.16 -5.21 -20.57
CA VAL A 80 0.07 -5.31 -21.54
C VAL A 80 0.31 -6.51 -22.46
N LYS A 81 -0.56 -7.52 -22.39
CA LYS A 81 -0.51 -8.71 -23.26
C LYS A 81 -1.21 -8.46 -24.59
N SER A 82 -2.39 -7.87 -24.55
CA SER A 82 -3.16 -7.50 -25.74
C SER A 82 -4.07 -6.32 -25.46
N ILE A 83 -4.39 -5.58 -26.51
CA ILE A 83 -5.31 -4.45 -26.51
C ILE A 83 -6.36 -4.72 -27.58
N ASN A 84 -7.63 -4.73 -27.18
CA ASN A 84 -8.77 -4.80 -28.07
C ASN A 84 -9.51 -3.45 -28.07
N ARG A 85 -10.58 -3.34 -28.81
CA ARG A 85 -11.37 -2.10 -28.93
C ARG A 85 -11.85 -1.58 -27.56
N ASN A 86 -12.25 -2.48 -26.62
CA ASN A 86 -12.89 -2.09 -25.37
C ASN A 86 -12.21 -2.68 -24.12
N ASP A 87 -11.16 -3.48 -24.28
CA ASP A 87 -10.48 -4.16 -23.18
C ASP A 87 -8.98 -4.27 -23.38
N ILE A 88 -8.30 -4.49 -22.27
CA ILE A 88 -6.86 -4.71 -22.18
C ILE A 88 -6.64 -5.97 -21.38
N THR A 89 -5.90 -6.94 -21.91
CA THR A 89 -5.45 -8.11 -21.16
C THR A 89 -4.04 -7.85 -20.61
N VAL A 90 -3.85 -8.12 -19.34
CA VAL A 90 -2.59 -7.93 -18.62
C VAL A 90 -1.91 -9.26 -18.35
N ALA A 91 -0.63 -9.35 -18.64
CA ALA A 91 0.23 -10.47 -18.24
C ALA A 91 0.81 -10.14 -16.86
N GLY A 92 0.30 -10.79 -15.83
CA GLY A 92 0.70 -10.60 -14.44
C GLY A 92 -0.16 -11.44 -13.50
N THR A 93 0.17 -11.43 -12.23
CA THR A 93 -0.54 -12.15 -11.16
C THR A 93 -1.40 -11.24 -10.29
N ALA A 94 -1.43 -9.93 -10.58
CA ALA A 94 -2.21 -8.97 -9.82
C ALA A 94 -3.72 -9.18 -10.05
N ALA A 95 -4.50 -9.20 -8.98
CA ALA A 95 -5.94 -9.11 -9.07
C ALA A 95 -6.36 -7.64 -9.26
N PHE A 96 -7.28 -7.39 -10.18
CA PHE A 96 -7.82 -6.07 -10.46
C PHE A 96 -9.23 -5.92 -9.88
N SER A 97 -9.54 -4.70 -9.43
CA SER A 97 -10.86 -4.34 -8.92
C SER A 97 -11.50 -3.24 -9.77
N ASN A 98 -12.83 -3.21 -9.79
CA ASN A 98 -13.55 -2.10 -10.39
C ASN A 98 -13.18 -0.80 -9.66
N GLY A 99 -12.87 0.24 -10.42
CA GLY A 99 -12.44 1.54 -9.88
C GLY A 99 -10.93 1.68 -9.67
N ASP A 100 -10.12 0.64 -9.85
CA ASP A 100 -8.67 0.75 -9.76
C ASP A 100 -8.14 1.84 -10.70
N GLY A 101 -7.19 2.63 -10.22
CA GLY A 101 -6.43 3.58 -11.02
C GLY A 101 -5.15 2.90 -11.54
N LEU A 102 -5.00 2.84 -12.86
CA LEU A 102 -3.80 2.32 -13.50
C LEU A 102 -3.06 3.43 -14.23
N CYS A 103 -1.75 3.27 -14.37
CA CYS A 103 -0.92 4.18 -15.11
C CYS A 103 0.22 3.46 -15.83
N PHE A 104 0.79 4.14 -16.81
CA PHE A 104 1.92 3.68 -17.61
C PHE A 104 2.70 4.90 -18.13
N PHE A 105 3.95 4.70 -18.50
CA PHE A 105 4.71 5.73 -19.21
C PHE A 105 4.52 5.55 -20.71
N ASN A 106 4.12 6.60 -21.41
CA ASN A 106 4.00 6.59 -22.87
C ASN A 106 5.39 6.65 -23.55
N GLY A 107 5.43 6.65 -24.88
CA GLY A 107 6.68 6.71 -25.64
C GLY A 107 7.52 7.99 -25.44
N ASN A 108 6.98 9.01 -24.78
CA ASN A 108 7.65 10.25 -24.42
C ASN A 108 8.04 10.32 -22.93
N ASP A 109 8.03 9.21 -22.22
CA ASP A 109 8.25 9.14 -20.77
C ASP A 109 7.25 9.94 -19.91
N GLU A 110 6.06 10.25 -20.47
CA GLU A 110 5.00 10.92 -19.73
C GLU A 110 4.10 9.91 -19.04
N LEU A 111 3.81 10.13 -17.75
CA LEU A 111 2.89 9.28 -16.99
C LEU A 111 1.44 9.55 -17.41
N GLN A 112 0.84 8.56 -18.05
CA GLN A 112 -0.57 8.52 -18.44
C GLN A 112 -1.35 7.61 -17.48
N GLY A 113 -2.57 8.04 -17.12
CA GLY A 113 -3.43 7.29 -16.20
C GLY A 113 -4.81 7.03 -16.76
N PHE A 114 -5.40 5.91 -16.35
CA PHE A 114 -6.78 5.58 -16.67
C PHE A 114 -7.44 4.82 -15.53
N ARG A 115 -8.76 4.80 -15.50
CA ARG A 115 -9.54 4.11 -14.48
C ARG A 115 -10.17 2.85 -15.05
N VAL A 116 -10.11 1.76 -14.27
CA VAL A 116 -10.76 0.48 -14.57
C VAL A 116 -12.25 0.62 -14.25
N ASN A 117 -13.11 0.48 -15.25
CA ASN A 117 -14.57 0.43 -15.05
C ASN A 117 -15.01 -0.96 -14.58
N ARG A 118 -14.48 -2.01 -15.24
CA ARG A 118 -14.74 -3.40 -14.90
C ARG A 118 -13.47 -4.22 -15.03
N ALA A 119 -13.30 -5.16 -14.11
CA ALA A 119 -12.23 -6.15 -14.14
C ALA A 119 -12.82 -7.56 -14.19
N GLN A 120 -12.21 -8.45 -14.97
CA GLN A 120 -12.58 -9.85 -15.09
C GLN A 120 -11.30 -10.69 -15.24
N GLY A 121 -10.80 -11.20 -14.12
CA GLY A 121 -9.49 -11.84 -14.08
C GLY A 121 -8.40 -10.84 -14.50
N ASN A 122 -7.61 -11.24 -15.49
CA ASN A 122 -6.53 -10.41 -16.04
C ASN A 122 -7.00 -9.48 -17.18
N THR A 123 -8.29 -9.45 -17.50
CA THR A 123 -8.88 -8.56 -18.51
C THR A 123 -9.53 -7.38 -17.81
N ILE A 124 -9.12 -6.19 -18.19
CA ILE A 124 -9.64 -4.94 -17.66
C ILE A 124 -10.34 -4.15 -18.75
N PHE A 125 -11.45 -3.53 -18.38
CA PHE A 125 -12.27 -2.67 -19.24
C PHE A 125 -12.13 -1.24 -18.74
N PRO A 126 -11.33 -0.40 -19.39
CA PRO A 126 -11.17 0.99 -18.98
C PRO A 126 -12.47 1.77 -19.10
N GLN A 127 -12.66 2.80 -18.29
CA GLN A 127 -13.74 3.76 -18.45
C GLN A 127 -13.62 4.51 -19.80
N ARG A 128 -12.39 4.79 -20.20
CA ARG A 128 -12.01 5.33 -21.51
C ARG A 128 -10.70 4.67 -21.92
N MET A 129 -10.64 4.18 -23.16
CA MET A 129 -9.39 3.59 -23.68
C MET A 129 -8.26 4.61 -23.64
N PRO A 130 -7.14 4.27 -22.98
CA PRO A 130 -5.99 5.19 -22.95
C PRO A 130 -5.32 5.26 -24.33
N SER A 131 -4.95 6.47 -24.71
CA SER A 131 -4.11 6.70 -25.91
C SER A 131 -2.64 6.43 -25.59
N GLY A 132 -1.89 5.94 -26.56
CA GLY A 132 -0.45 5.73 -26.41
C GLY A 132 -0.06 4.48 -25.61
N LEU A 133 -1.02 3.63 -25.21
CA LEU A 133 -0.73 2.34 -24.62
C LEU A 133 -0.39 1.31 -25.69
N SER A 134 0.67 0.52 -25.48
CA SER A 134 1.16 -0.46 -26.43
C SER A 134 1.33 -1.83 -25.78
N ARG A 135 1.31 -2.88 -26.60
CA ARG A 135 1.61 -4.25 -26.15
C ARG A 135 3.05 -4.34 -25.59
N GLY A 136 3.21 -5.08 -24.51
CA GLY A 136 4.50 -5.23 -23.82
C GLY A 136 4.80 -4.12 -22.81
N GLN A 137 4.01 -3.07 -22.77
CA GLN A 137 4.22 -1.92 -21.90
C GLN A 137 3.91 -2.26 -20.44
N ALA A 138 4.73 -1.78 -19.51
CA ALA A 138 4.53 -1.97 -18.08
C ALA A 138 3.34 -1.16 -17.57
N LEU A 139 2.50 -1.81 -16.75
CA LEU A 139 1.39 -1.19 -16.05
C LEU A 139 1.64 -1.12 -14.56
N TYR A 140 1.25 -0.01 -13.99
CA TYR A 140 1.33 0.25 -12.55
C TYR A 140 -0.05 0.61 -12.02
N ARG A 141 -0.32 0.28 -10.75
CA ARG A 141 -1.56 0.62 -10.05
C ARG A 141 -1.27 1.68 -9.01
N ASN A 142 -1.69 2.90 -9.26
CA ASN A 142 -1.52 4.05 -8.37
C ASN A 142 -2.70 4.30 -7.43
N SER A 143 -3.82 3.58 -7.63
CA SER A 143 -4.98 3.57 -6.73
C SER A 143 -5.57 2.15 -6.69
N ASP A 144 -5.47 1.49 -5.53
CA ASP A 144 -6.01 0.15 -5.27
C ASP A 144 -7.32 0.31 -4.47
N GLN A 145 -8.47 0.21 -5.15
CA GLN A 145 -9.77 0.46 -4.53
C GLN A 145 -10.11 -0.52 -3.41
N ALA A 146 -9.73 -1.78 -3.56
CA ALA A 146 -9.96 -2.78 -2.52
C ALA A 146 -9.12 -2.46 -1.26
N PHE A 147 -7.87 -2.07 -1.45
CA PHE A 147 -6.99 -1.71 -0.34
C PHE A 147 -7.39 -0.39 0.32
N GLU A 148 -7.75 0.62 -0.45
CA GLU A 148 -8.25 1.90 0.07
C GLU A 148 -9.51 1.71 0.91
N LYS A 149 -10.47 0.88 0.45
CA LYS A 149 -11.68 0.53 1.21
C LYS A 149 -11.34 -0.15 2.54
N LEU A 150 -10.34 -1.03 2.54
CA LEU A 150 -9.87 -1.69 3.75
C LEU A 150 -9.25 -0.70 4.74
N LEU A 151 -8.43 0.24 4.24
CA LEU A 151 -7.78 1.25 5.07
C LEU A 151 -8.75 2.30 5.63
N THR A 152 -9.79 2.67 4.91
CA THR A 152 -10.81 3.64 5.39
C THR A 152 -11.70 3.05 6.48
N GLY A 153 -11.80 1.71 6.58
CA GLY A 153 -12.55 1.03 7.63
C GLY A 153 -11.83 1.00 8.99
N LYS A 154 -12.45 0.33 9.96
CA LYS A 154 -11.86 0.04 11.29
C LYS A 154 -10.80 -1.08 11.18
N SER A 155 -9.73 -0.83 10.46
CA SER A 155 -8.67 -1.80 10.18
C SER A 155 -7.43 -1.65 11.06
N ALA A 156 -7.41 -0.70 11.96
CA ALA A 156 -6.34 -0.51 12.95
C ALA A 156 -6.94 -0.12 14.30
N GLU A 157 -6.49 -0.76 15.36
CA GLU A 157 -6.91 -0.48 16.73
C GLU A 157 -5.71 -0.56 17.66
N ARG A 158 -5.61 0.37 18.61
CA ARG A 158 -4.62 0.31 19.67
C ARG A 158 -5.30 0.07 21.00
N LYS A 159 -4.86 -0.94 21.73
CA LYS A 159 -5.33 -1.29 23.07
C LYS A 159 -4.19 -1.30 24.08
N ILE A 160 -4.51 -0.90 25.29
CA ILE A 160 -3.63 -0.98 26.44
C ILE A 160 -4.25 -2.02 27.36
N ASN A 161 -3.48 -3.06 27.73
CA ASN A 161 -3.94 -4.04 28.69
C ASN A 161 -3.93 -3.41 30.08
N ILE A 162 -5.04 -3.56 30.79
CA ILE A 162 -5.17 -3.18 32.20
C ILE A 162 -5.58 -4.38 33.00
N THR A 163 -5.04 -4.49 34.21
CA THR A 163 -5.48 -5.48 35.21
C THR A 163 -6.10 -4.72 36.36
N MET A 164 -7.34 -5.10 36.73
CA MET A 164 -8.00 -4.54 37.88
C MET A 164 -8.10 -5.66 38.91
N SER A 165 -7.78 -5.33 40.19
CA SER A 165 -7.97 -6.24 41.33
C SER A 165 -8.89 -5.58 42.34
N LEU A 166 -9.96 -6.25 42.69
CA LEU A 166 -10.83 -5.85 43.79
C LEU A 166 -10.45 -6.70 45.02
N LYS A 167 -10.18 -6.03 46.12
CA LYS A 167 -9.92 -6.70 47.44
C LYS A 167 -10.89 -6.14 48.44
N GLU A 168 -11.56 -7.01 49.14
CA GLU A 168 -12.36 -6.65 50.29
C GLU A 168 -11.42 -6.23 51.44
N SER A 169 -11.60 -5.02 51.94
CA SER A 169 -10.69 -4.46 52.98
C SER A 169 -11.14 -4.77 54.40
N ALA A 170 -12.44 -5.03 54.61
CA ALA A 170 -13.03 -5.50 55.84
C ALA A 170 -14.45 -6.03 55.57
N PRO A 171 -15.00 -6.95 56.42
CA PRO A 171 -16.37 -7.38 56.28
C PRO A 171 -17.33 -6.17 56.38
N GLY A 172 -18.05 -5.88 55.31
CA GLY A 172 -19.08 -4.84 55.26
C GLY A 172 -18.70 -3.47 54.77
N ASN A 173 -17.45 -3.21 54.36
CA ASN A 173 -17.06 -1.99 53.67
C ASN A 173 -16.62 -2.30 52.23
N ILE A 174 -17.42 -1.87 51.28
CA ILE A 174 -17.09 -1.83 49.86
C ILE A 174 -16.39 -0.50 49.58
#